data_681854c14fb631e5531b88566e753c53
#
_entry.id   681854c14fb631e5531b88566e753c53
#
_cell.length_a   1.000
_cell.length_b   1.000
_cell.length_c   1.000
_cell.angle_alpha   90.00
_cell.angle_beta   90.00
_cell.angle_gamma   90.00
#
_symmetry.space_group_name_H-M   'P 1'
#
loop_
_entity.id
_entity.type
_entity.pdbx_description
1 polymer ?
#
loop_
_entity_poly.entity_id
_entity_poly.type
_entity_poly.pdbx_seq_one_letter_code
_entity_poly.pdbx_strand_id
1 'polypeptide(L)'
;ETGSRLEQMKMQASLVVDYTNLNTKKTGTTNTYAGSVRSGDYTVELLPDGVCFRYFISEIDATIPFYVRLDGNSLITDVDTAGVEIQQEGTHITSIAVTPYFVSGRESDQGYLFVPDGSGALIRFGASNVSADTYSRPIYGDEPTDLTTDSYLRSSEEHLCIPVWGATVNQSAVMAVGEEGVECGILKAAANGQLSTLANAYVSYSLLNSVIHYVGSEEAQIYDDPQNTLGRITTRYFFLAGEEANYSGMARRYRQYLKDAYGLSAGPHGGGLYLDVYAGVAKTVSTLGVPHETVVSLTTTEQLLKMTEELKENGVEDITVRYRLWNSDELYGKRVTSAKAASKVIKKAGLDELTEREDIRVYPALMDLQTYWGGGFIDHMINASQSITGLPFAWYEHSPSTLEETNSVFYRNTLNKFPQLFGKLLSGLESKEIRRLALGDVGNQLYCDYKGTGYRRSQTKEQMAGLVQTASEHMDSLMLDAANAYAGV
;
A
#
# COMPACT_ATOMS: atom_id res chain seq x y z
N GLU A 1 32.91 7.34 11.04
CA GLU A 1 31.82 7.68 10.10
C GLU A 1 31.60 9.19 10.11
N THR A 2 31.46 9.80 8.93
CA THR A 2 31.24 11.24 8.79
C THR A 2 29.78 11.52 8.38
N GLY A 3 29.27 12.64 8.82
CA GLY A 3 27.91 13.13 8.60
C GLY A 3 27.69 14.36 9.49
N SER A 4 26.54 14.99 9.37
CA SER A 4 26.17 16.06 10.30
C SER A 4 26.13 15.51 11.73
N ARG A 5 26.25 16.40 12.73
CA ARG A 5 26.15 15.98 14.14
C ARG A 5 24.81 15.27 14.43
N LEU A 6 23.75 15.70 13.77
CA LEU A 6 22.42 15.06 13.88
C LEU A 6 22.46 13.63 13.32
N GLU A 7 23.08 13.44 12.15
CA GLU A 7 23.19 12.13 11.52
C GLU A 7 24.06 11.17 12.35
N GLN A 8 25.15 11.65 12.93
CA GLN A 8 25.97 10.86 13.85
C GLN A 8 25.20 10.39 15.09
N MET A 9 24.27 11.20 15.60
CA MET A 9 23.40 10.78 16.72
C MET A 9 22.36 9.76 16.28
N LYS A 10 21.81 9.89 15.08
CA LYS A 10 20.87 8.89 14.51
C LYS A 10 21.54 7.52 14.30
N MET A 11 22.81 7.48 13.92
CA MET A 11 23.58 6.22 13.79
C MET A 11 23.65 5.42 15.10
N GLN A 12 23.55 6.10 16.25
CA GLN A 12 23.66 5.50 17.57
C GLN A 12 22.27 5.26 18.21
N ALA A 13 21.21 5.70 17.54
CA ALA A 13 19.85 5.65 18.06
C ALA A 13 19.09 4.41 17.59
N SER A 14 18.33 3.79 18.49
CA SER A 14 17.35 2.78 18.13
C SER A 14 16.12 3.38 17.46
N LEU A 15 15.70 4.56 17.93
CA LEU A 15 14.54 5.27 17.41
C LEU A 15 14.89 6.74 17.12
N VAL A 16 14.35 7.28 16.03
CA VAL A 16 14.30 8.71 15.75
C VAL A 16 12.84 9.13 15.74
N VAL A 17 12.52 10.19 16.47
CA VAL A 17 11.15 10.60 16.77
C VAL A 17 10.93 12.02 16.28
N ASP A 18 9.98 12.19 15.38
CA ASP A 18 9.45 13.50 15.02
C ASP A 18 8.22 13.79 15.87
N TYR A 19 8.09 15.02 16.31
CA TYR A 19 7.00 15.44 17.20
C TYR A 19 6.47 16.83 16.87
N THR A 20 5.26 17.09 17.31
CA THR A 20 4.64 18.42 17.28
C THR A 20 3.97 18.70 18.61
N ASN A 21 3.93 19.97 19.00
CA ASN A 21 3.10 20.43 20.09
C ASN A 21 1.96 21.29 19.52
N LEU A 22 0.74 20.79 19.60
CA LEU A 22 -0.45 21.41 18.99
C LEU A 22 -0.80 22.77 19.64
N ASN A 23 -0.44 22.96 20.93
CA ASN A 23 -0.73 24.19 21.64
C ASN A 23 0.25 25.32 21.23
N THR A 24 1.53 24.98 21.09
CA THR A 24 2.59 25.96 20.76
C THR A 24 2.97 26.01 19.29
N LYS A 25 2.47 25.06 18.48
CA LYS A 25 2.83 24.83 17.07
C LYS A 25 4.32 24.55 16.85
N LYS A 26 5.03 24.13 17.90
CA LYS A 26 6.44 23.76 17.82
C LYS A 26 6.58 22.35 17.29
N THR A 27 7.39 22.17 16.27
CA THR A 27 7.77 20.86 15.73
C THR A 27 9.25 20.61 16.02
N GLY A 28 9.66 19.35 16.09
CA GLY A 28 11.05 18.97 16.28
C GLY A 28 11.32 17.52 16.00
N THR A 29 12.61 17.19 15.93
CA THR A 29 13.13 15.83 15.80
C THR A 29 14.07 15.54 16.94
N THR A 30 13.87 14.42 17.62
CA THR A 30 14.75 13.91 18.67
C THR A 30 15.06 12.43 18.42
N ASN A 31 15.89 11.81 19.25
CA ASN A 31 16.22 10.41 19.10
C ASN A 31 16.61 9.77 20.46
N THR A 32 16.54 8.45 20.54
CA THR A 32 16.79 7.70 21.78
C THR A 32 18.23 7.85 22.28
N TYR A 33 19.22 8.06 21.41
CA TYR A 33 20.60 8.29 21.86
C TYR A 33 20.77 9.65 22.55
N ALA A 34 20.36 10.71 21.86
CA ALA A 34 20.58 12.08 22.37
C ALA A 34 19.66 12.42 23.55
N GLY A 35 18.40 11.98 23.50
CA GLY A 35 17.36 12.32 24.47
C GLY A 35 17.29 11.40 25.69
N SER A 36 17.94 10.22 25.62
CA SER A 36 17.81 9.19 26.66
C SER A 36 19.14 8.50 27.00
N VAL A 37 19.72 7.73 26.08
CA VAL A 37 20.89 6.85 26.35
C VAL A 37 22.10 7.63 26.83
N ARG A 38 22.39 8.79 26.25
CA ARG A 38 23.55 9.61 26.60
C ARG A 38 23.52 10.14 28.03
N SER A 39 22.33 10.39 28.58
CA SER A 39 22.11 10.82 29.96
C SER A 39 21.87 9.65 30.93
N GLY A 40 21.65 8.45 30.43
CA GLY A 40 21.33 7.29 31.26
C GLY A 40 19.84 7.19 31.62
N ASP A 41 18.97 7.96 30.97
CA ASP A 41 17.53 8.05 31.26
C ASP A 41 16.74 6.94 30.56
N TYR A 42 17.07 5.68 30.83
CA TYR A 42 16.36 4.52 30.32
C TYR A 42 16.39 3.38 31.33
N THR A 43 15.44 2.45 31.18
CA THR A 43 15.43 1.19 31.94
C THR A 43 15.47 0.00 30.98
N VAL A 44 15.99 -1.12 31.47
CA VAL A 44 16.06 -2.37 30.73
C VAL A 44 15.35 -3.46 31.53
N GLU A 45 14.41 -4.11 30.89
CA GLU A 45 13.70 -5.27 31.42
C GLU A 45 14.09 -6.51 30.60
N LEU A 46 14.53 -7.57 31.27
CA LEU A 46 14.84 -8.83 30.61
C LEU A 46 13.55 -9.63 30.40
N LEU A 47 13.35 -10.12 29.20
CA LEU A 47 12.24 -10.98 28.81
C LEU A 47 12.75 -12.41 28.55
N PRO A 48 11.89 -13.43 28.54
CA PRO A 48 12.30 -14.80 28.22
C PRO A 48 12.96 -14.97 26.83
N ASP A 49 12.56 -14.13 25.88
CA ASP A 49 12.98 -14.16 24.47
C ASP A 49 13.74 -12.91 24.03
N GLY A 50 14.03 -11.97 24.97
CA GLY A 50 14.68 -10.71 24.56
C GLY A 50 14.79 -9.68 25.69
N VAL A 51 14.66 -8.42 25.30
CA VAL A 51 14.74 -7.28 26.21
C VAL A 51 13.71 -6.21 25.83
N CYS A 52 13.22 -5.47 26.83
CA CYS A 52 12.47 -4.24 26.64
C CYS A 52 13.30 -3.06 27.16
N PHE A 53 13.54 -2.09 26.30
CA PHE A 53 14.08 -0.79 26.66
C PHE A 53 12.94 0.19 26.83
N ARG A 54 12.88 0.90 27.95
CA ARG A 54 12.00 2.05 28.13
C ARG A 54 12.84 3.30 28.07
N TYR A 55 12.82 3.99 26.93
CA TYR A 55 13.56 5.22 26.73
C TYR A 55 12.76 6.41 27.23
N PHE A 56 13.30 7.15 28.19
CA PHE A 56 12.73 8.44 28.60
C PHE A 56 13.40 9.55 27.78
N ILE A 57 12.63 10.23 26.94
CA ILE A 57 13.09 11.33 26.09
C ILE A 57 12.68 12.65 26.74
N SER A 58 13.64 13.29 27.42
CA SER A 58 13.43 14.48 28.24
C SER A 58 12.92 15.70 27.46
N GLU A 59 13.26 15.82 26.18
CA GLU A 59 12.87 16.96 25.33
C GLU A 59 11.35 17.07 25.12
N ILE A 60 10.66 15.95 25.14
CA ILE A 60 9.21 15.84 24.94
C ILE A 60 8.49 15.21 26.14
N ASP A 61 9.22 14.97 27.22
CA ASP A 61 8.73 14.32 28.44
C ASP A 61 7.95 13.03 28.12
N ALA A 62 8.58 12.15 27.33
CA ALA A 62 7.96 10.95 26.82
C ALA A 62 8.74 9.68 27.18
N THR A 63 8.02 8.61 27.55
CA THR A 63 8.56 7.25 27.70
C THR A 63 8.11 6.39 26.54
N ILE A 64 9.07 5.79 25.82
CA ILE A 64 8.82 4.95 24.65
C ILE A 64 9.33 3.53 24.91
N PRO A 65 8.46 2.51 24.97
CA PRO A 65 8.87 1.12 25.06
C PRO A 65 9.34 0.59 23.71
N PHE A 66 10.54 0.00 23.70
CA PHE A 66 11.16 -0.61 22.54
C PHE A 66 11.61 -2.03 22.88
N TYR A 67 11.10 -3.00 22.17
CA TYR A 67 11.39 -4.42 22.38
C TYR A 67 12.36 -4.91 21.33
N VAL A 68 13.29 -5.77 21.75
CA VAL A 68 14.19 -6.53 20.89
C VAL A 68 14.09 -7.98 21.31
N ARG A 69 13.64 -8.85 20.40
CA ARG A 69 13.40 -10.27 20.67
C ARG A 69 14.11 -11.16 19.67
N LEU A 70 14.36 -12.39 20.06
CA LEU A 70 14.85 -13.46 19.20
C LEU A 70 13.73 -14.47 18.96
N ASP A 71 13.51 -14.82 17.70
CA ASP A 71 12.60 -15.86 17.29
C ASP A 71 13.33 -16.77 16.29
N GLY A 72 13.78 -17.95 16.77
CA GLY A 72 14.65 -18.83 16.01
C GLY A 72 15.95 -18.12 15.61
N ASN A 73 16.14 -17.95 14.32
CA ASN A 73 17.31 -17.26 13.74
C ASN A 73 16.98 -15.88 13.19
N SER A 74 15.89 -15.27 13.65
CA SER A 74 15.49 -13.90 13.33
C SER A 74 15.53 -12.99 14.56
N LEU A 75 15.79 -11.71 14.32
CA LEU A 75 15.67 -10.65 15.30
C LEU A 75 14.38 -9.87 15.03
N ILE A 76 13.61 -9.59 16.06
CA ILE A 76 12.38 -8.80 15.97
C ILE A 76 12.58 -7.52 16.76
N THR A 77 12.30 -6.38 16.15
CA THR A 77 12.16 -5.09 16.84
C THR A 77 10.71 -4.67 16.86
N ASP A 78 10.25 -4.14 18.00
CA ASP A 78 8.86 -3.80 18.18
C ASP A 78 8.74 -2.54 19.04
N VAL A 79 7.95 -1.57 18.57
CA VAL A 79 7.55 -0.38 19.32
C VAL A 79 6.07 -0.48 19.65
N ASP A 80 5.76 -0.53 20.94
CA ASP A 80 4.39 -0.45 21.41
C ASP A 80 3.94 1.01 21.47
N THR A 81 3.27 1.48 20.43
CA THR A 81 2.85 2.88 20.35
C THR A 81 1.70 3.20 21.31
N ALA A 82 0.90 2.20 21.69
CA ALA A 82 -0.13 2.35 22.71
C ALA A 82 0.45 2.49 24.13
N GLY A 83 1.65 1.94 24.36
CA GLY A 83 2.39 2.06 25.60
C GLY A 83 3.28 3.30 25.70
N VAL A 84 3.24 4.20 24.71
CA VAL A 84 3.94 5.48 24.76
C VAL A 84 3.22 6.42 25.73
N GLU A 85 3.97 6.92 26.71
CA GLU A 85 3.49 7.90 27.67
C GLU A 85 4.12 9.26 27.39
N ILE A 86 3.32 10.30 27.18
CA ILE A 86 3.78 11.69 26.99
C ILE A 86 3.15 12.56 28.07
N GLN A 87 4.00 13.19 28.91
CA GLN A 87 3.54 14.04 30.00
C GLN A 87 3.43 15.50 29.60
N GLN A 88 4.16 15.93 28.55
CA GLN A 88 4.12 17.30 28.06
C GLN A 88 2.80 17.58 27.34
N GLU A 89 1.96 18.42 27.91
CA GLU A 89 0.63 18.77 27.38
C GLU A 89 0.71 19.30 25.94
N GLY A 90 -0.19 18.77 25.09
CA GLY A 90 -0.30 19.15 23.69
C GLY A 90 0.80 18.58 22.77
N THR A 91 1.76 17.83 23.33
CA THR A 91 2.82 17.19 22.53
C THR A 91 2.35 15.84 22.01
N HIS A 92 2.61 15.60 20.73
CA HIS A 92 2.27 14.36 20.03
C HIS A 92 3.43 13.91 19.14
N ILE A 93 3.69 12.63 19.09
CA ILE A 93 4.65 12.04 18.14
C ILE A 93 3.98 11.98 16.77
N THR A 94 4.63 12.53 15.76
CA THR A 94 4.15 12.53 14.37
C THR A 94 4.71 11.38 13.57
N SER A 95 5.97 10.98 13.84
CA SER A 95 6.56 9.80 13.23
C SER A 95 7.64 9.15 14.11
N ILE A 96 7.85 7.84 13.90
CA ILE A 96 8.94 7.08 14.50
C ILE A 96 9.71 6.34 13.40
N ALA A 97 10.99 6.64 13.24
CA ALA A 97 11.90 5.82 12.44
C ALA A 97 12.57 4.77 13.32
N VAL A 98 12.47 3.51 12.92
CA VAL A 98 12.98 2.36 13.69
C VAL A 98 14.33 1.93 13.14
N THR A 99 15.32 1.85 14.02
CA THR A 99 16.69 1.36 13.74
C THR A 99 17.30 1.87 12.42
N PRO A 100 17.40 3.21 12.21
CA PRO A 100 17.63 3.81 10.90
C PRO A 100 18.97 3.44 10.25
N TYR A 101 19.93 2.93 11.01
CA TYR A 101 21.24 2.48 10.50
C TYR A 101 21.53 0.99 10.73
N PHE A 102 20.52 0.19 11.08
CA PHE A 102 20.71 -1.24 11.25
C PHE A 102 20.94 -1.95 9.91
N VAL A 103 20.20 -1.57 8.88
CA VAL A 103 20.43 -2.00 7.49
C VAL A 103 21.30 -0.94 6.81
N SER A 104 22.61 -1.13 6.82
CA SER A 104 23.57 -0.15 6.32
C SER A 104 24.85 -0.79 5.79
N GLY A 105 25.62 -0.02 4.99
CA GLY A 105 26.93 -0.43 4.48
C GLY A 105 27.84 0.77 4.23
N ARG A 106 29.16 0.52 4.33
CA ARG A 106 30.20 1.51 4.08
C ARG A 106 30.48 1.63 2.59
N GLU A 107 31.03 2.74 2.17
CA GLU A 107 31.53 2.95 0.81
C GLU A 107 32.59 1.92 0.40
N SER A 108 33.41 1.49 1.37
CA SER A 108 34.45 0.47 1.15
C SER A 108 33.97 -0.97 1.10
N ASP A 109 32.71 -1.23 1.51
CA ASP A 109 32.13 -2.57 1.49
C ASP A 109 31.71 -2.95 0.07
N GLN A 110 31.83 -4.25 -0.24
CA GLN A 110 31.24 -4.80 -1.46
C GLN A 110 29.78 -5.13 -1.20
N GLY A 111 28.88 -4.49 -1.93
CA GLY A 111 27.45 -4.76 -1.73
C GLY A 111 26.52 -3.64 -2.19
N TYR A 112 25.32 -3.69 -1.65
CA TYR A 112 24.23 -2.80 -2.02
C TYR A 112 23.12 -2.79 -0.96
N LEU A 113 22.31 -1.75 -0.98
CA LEU A 113 20.97 -1.80 -0.40
C LEU A 113 20.00 -2.37 -1.43
N PHE A 114 19.04 -3.13 -0.96
CA PHE A 114 17.88 -3.60 -1.72
C PHE A 114 16.63 -2.84 -1.25
N VAL A 115 15.85 -2.31 -2.21
CA VAL A 115 14.53 -1.72 -1.98
C VAL A 115 13.52 -2.33 -2.97
N PRO A 116 12.25 -2.53 -2.59
CA PRO A 116 11.24 -3.22 -3.41
C PRO A 116 10.56 -2.28 -4.41
N ASP A 117 11.31 -1.41 -5.07
CA ASP A 117 10.82 -0.41 -6.04
C ASP A 117 10.48 -1.10 -7.37
N GLY A 118 9.18 -1.17 -7.70
CA GLY A 118 8.70 -1.96 -8.83
C GLY A 118 9.11 -3.42 -8.74
N SER A 119 9.91 -3.89 -9.69
CA SER A 119 10.51 -5.24 -9.67
C SER A 119 11.70 -5.40 -8.72
N GLY A 120 12.03 -4.36 -7.97
CA GLY A 120 13.16 -4.24 -7.06
C GLY A 120 14.33 -3.42 -7.62
N ALA A 121 14.95 -2.61 -6.75
CA ALA A 121 16.10 -1.80 -7.10
C ALA A 121 17.28 -2.05 -6.14
N LEU A 122 18.50 -1.87 -6.65
CA LEU A 122 19.74 -2.02 -5.92
C LEU A 122 20.51 -0.70 -5.88
N ILE A 123 20.78 -0.19 -4.68
CA ILE A 123 21.61 0.98 -4.46
C ILE A 123 23.00 0.49 -4.08
N ARG A 124 23.94 0.50 -5.02
CA ARG A 124 25.30 0.00 -4.83
C ARG A 124 26.11 0.90 -3.92
N PHE A 125 26.92 0.33 -3.04
CA PHE A 125 27.86 1.07 -2.22
C PHE A 125 28.98 1.69 -3.08
N GLY A 126 29.45 2.89 -2.69
CA GLY A 126 30.50 3.59 -3.42
C GLY A 126 30.09 4.13 -4.79
N ALA A 127 28.80 4.21 -5.12
CA ALA A 127 28.35 4.75 -6.38
C ALA A 127 28.67 6.27 -6.49
N SER A 128 29.37 6.65 -7.57
CA SER A 128 29.83 8.04 -7.76
C SER A 128 28.76 9.00 -8.28
N ASN A 129 27.65 8.50 -8.81
CA ASN A 129 26.55 9.29 -9.37
C ASN A 129 25.32 9.16 -8.50
N VAL A 130 25.31 9.86 -7.39
CA VAL A 130 24.18 9.86 -6.45
C VAL A 130 23.31 11.07 -6.74
N SER A 131 22.00 10.87 -6.86
CA SER A 131 21.03 11.97 -6.87
C SER A 131 21.15 12.79 -5.58
N ALA A 132 20.83 14.09 -5.66
CA ALA A 132 20.72 14.93 -4.48
C ALA A 132 19.61 14.45 -3.53
N ASP A 133 18.57 13.81 -4.08
CA ASP A 133 17.41 13.35 -3.33
C ASP A 133 17.62 11.93 -2.83
N THR A 134 17.27 11.69 -1.58
CA THR A 134 17.22 10.35 -0.99
C THR A 134 15.95 9.63 -1.45
N TYR A 135 16.02 8.29 -1.46
CA TYR A 135 14.85 7.46 -1.73
C TYR A 135 13.83 7.57 -0.59
N SER A 136 12.57 7.80 -0.91
CA SER A 136 11.48 7.87 0.06
C SER A 136 10.18 7.45 -0.63
N ARG A 137 9.60 6.30 -0.23
CA ARG A 137 8.35 5.77 -0.80
C ARG A 137 7.45 5.21 0.29
N PRO A 138 6.17 5.56 0.30
CA PRO A 138 5.18 4.93 1.18
C PRO A 138 4.98 3.46 0.82
N ILE A 139 4.89 2.62 1.84
CA ILE A 139 4.54 1.21 1.68
C ILE A 139 3.02 1.14 1.43
N TYR A 140 2.63 0.36 0.43
CA TYR A 140 1.25 0.21 -0.04
C TYR A 140 0.65 1.49 -0.67
N GLY A 141 1.49 2.35 -1.24
CA GLY A 141 1.11 3.55 -1.96
C GLY A 141 0.83 4.77 -1.08
N ASP A 142 0.71 5.90 -1.74
CA ASP A 142 0.43 7.19 -1.11
C ASP A 142 -0.94 7.22 -0.41
N GLU A 143 -1.12 8.15 0.52
CA GLU A 143 -2.43 8.46 1.07
C GLU A 143 -3.20 9.34 0.09
N PRO A 144 -4.20 8.79 -0.63
CA PRO A 144 -4.84 9.54 -1.69
C PRO A 144 -5.76 10.67 -1.18
N THR A 145 -6.10 10.69 0.11
CA THR A 145 -6.90 11.78 0.70
C THR A 145 -6.09 13.02 1.01
N ASP A 146 -4.78 12.97 0.82
CA ASP A 146 -3.82 14.06 1.05
C ASP A 146 -3.14 14.49 -0.27
N LEU A 147 -3.85 14.42 -1.38
CA LEU A 147 -3.28 14.68 -2.70
C LEU A 147 -2.94 16.17 -2.88
N THR A 148 -1.64 16.44 -2.95
CA THR A 148 -1.09 17.64 -3.56
C THR A 148 -0.76 17.34 -5.03
N THR A 149 -0.51 18.38 -5.85
CA THR A 149 -0.10 18.22 -7.26
C THR A 149 1.14 17.32 -7.40
N ASP A 150 2.05 17.35 -6.42
CA ASP A 150 3.24 16.51 -6.39
C ASP A 150 2.92 15.01 -6.16
N SER A 151 1.83 14.69 -5.49
CA SER A 151 1.43 13.30 -5.30
C SER A 151 0.88 12.66 -6.57
N TYR A 152 0.35 13.43 -7.50
CA TYR A 152 -0.04 12.93 -8.82
C TYR A 152 1.18 12.49 -9.64
N LEU A 153 2.22 13.28 -9.70
CA LEU A 153 3.46 12.91 -10.40
C LEU A 153 4.05 11.63 -9.82
N ARG A 154 3.92 11.42 -8.51
CA ARG A 154 4.31 10.18 -7.83
C ARG A 154 3.34 9.02 -8.05
N SER A 155 2.07 9.29 -8.31
CA SER A 155 1.08 8.22 -8.59
C SER A 155 1.32 7.50 -9.92
N SER A 156 2.13 8.07 -10.81
CA SER A 156 2.60 7.40 -12.02
C SER A 156 3.78 6.45 -11.77
N GLU A 157 4.38 6.50 -10.60
CA GLU A 157 5.45 5.59 -10.19
C GLU A 157 4.85 4.33 -9.57
N GLU A 158 5.53 3.20 -9.74
CA GLU A 158 5.11 1.95 -9.11
C GLU A 158 5.21 2.07 -7.59
N HIS A 159 4.16 1.70 -6.88
CA HIS A 159 4.16 1.73 -5.43
C HIS A 159 4.76 0.46 -4.83
N LEU A 160 5.16 0.53 -3.56
CA LEU A 160 5.72 -0.60 -2.85
C LEU A 160 4.62 -1.57 -2.43
N CYS A 161 4.51 -2.71 -3.13
CA CYS A 161 3.51 -3.74 -2.83
C CYS A 161 3.93 -4.67 -1.68
N ILE A 162 5.23 -4.74 -1.35
CA ILE A 162 5.77 -5.63 -0.31
C ILE A 162 6.60 -4.84 0.71
N PRO A 163 6.48 -5.14 2.01
CA PRO A 163 7.18 -4.42 3.07
C PRO A 163 8.57 -5.06 3.36
N VAL A 164 9.44 -5.14 2.36
CA VAL A 164 10.74 -5.82 2.47
C VAL A 164 11.87 -4.91 2.00
N TRP A 165 12.95 -4.83 2.75
CA TRP A 165 14.18 -4.14 2.36
C TRP A 165 15.40 -4.87 2.92
N GLY A 166 16.60 -4.51 2.50
CA GLY A 166 17.78 -5.20 3.00
C GLY A 166 19.09 -4.61 2.53
N ALA A 167 20.17 -5.23 2.97
CA ALA A 167 21.52 -4.93 2.52
C ALA A 167 22.34 -6.22 2.36
N THR A 168 23.17 -6.23 1.33
CA THR A 168 24.26 -7.18 1.22
C THR A 168 25.56 -6.44 1.54
N VAL A 169 26.33 -6.97 2.47
CA VAL A 169 27.61 -6.41 2.92
C VAL A 169 28.65 -7.51 2.89
N ASN A 170 29.55 -7.46 1.93
CA ASN A 170 30.59 -8.49 1.70
C ASN A 170 29.96 -9.89 1.51
N GLN A 171 30.19 -10.83 2.44
CA GLN A 171 29.64 -12.19 2.41
C GLN A 171 28.44 -12.40 3.35
N SER A 172 27.85 -11.31 3.80
CA SER A 172 26.70 -11.32 4.70
C SER A 172 25.58 -10.48 4.14
N ALA A 173 24.34 -10.80 4.50
CA ALA A 173 23.21 -9.98 4.17
C ALA A 173 22.21 -9.92 5.32
N VAL A 174 21.48 -8.83 5.39
CA VAL A 174 20.32 -8.65 6.27
C VAL A 174 19.11 -8.32 5.42
N MET A 175 18.02 -9.03 5.66
CA MET A 175 16.72 -8.75 5.07
C MET A 175 15.76 -8.37 6.18
N ALA A 176 15.11 -7.23 6.05
CA ALA A 176 14.07 -6.76 6.96
C ALA A 176 12.69 -6.98 6.32
N VAL A 177 11.74 -7.41 7.14
CA VAL A 177 10.33 -7.54 6.79
C VAL A 177 9.52 -6.75 7.82
N GLY A 178 8.75 -5.77 7.33
CA GLY A 178 7.78 -5.11 8.18
C GLY A 178 6.55 -5.99 8.38
N GLU A 179 6.18 -6.25 9.63
CA GLU A 179 5.06 -7.13 9.99
C GLU A 179 3.82 -6.34 10.41
N GLU A 180 3.97 -5.38 11.33
CA GLU A 180 2.87 -4.55 11.83
C GLU A 180 3.17 -3.06 11.62
N GLY A 181 2.13 -2.27 11.37
CA GLY A 181 2.20 -0.83 11.19
C GLY A 181 2.71 -0.36 9.82
N VAL A 182 3.11 -1.29 8.95
CA VAL A 182 3.77 -1.00 7.67
C VAL A 182 2.92 -0.20 6.70
N GLU A 183 1.61 -0.27 6.81
CA GLU A 183 0.66 0.53 6.03
C GLU A 183 0.79 2.04 6.29
N CYS A 184 1.37 2.42 7.43
CA CYS A 184 1.72 3.80 7.77
C CYS A 184 3.22 4.06 7.61
N GLY A 185 3.97 3.12 7.02
CA GLY A 185 5.40 3.17 6.84
C GLY A 185 5.83 3.86 5.56
N ILE A 186 6.89 4.65 5.66
CA ILE A 186 7.62 5.22 4.52
C ILE A 186 9.00 4.59 4.50
N LEU A 187 9.29 3.80 3.48
CA LEU A 187 10.63 3.25 3.28
C LEU A 187 11.56 4.36 2.79
N LYS A 188 12.61 4.60 3.55
CA LYS A 188 13.65 5.58 3.26
C LYS A 188 14.97 4.87 3.02
N ALA A 189 15.71 5.31 1.99
CA ALA A 189 17.07 4.85 1.77
C ALA A 189 17.97 6.00 1.28
N ALA A 190 19.23 5.95 1.68
CA ALA A 190 20.25 6.90 1.26
C ALA A 190 21.50 6.15 0.81
N ALA A 191 22.09 6.58 -0.30
CA ALA A 191 23.39 6.09 -0.75
C ALA A 191 24.52 6.72 0.06
N ASN A 192 25.71 6.13 -0.02
CA ASN A 192 26.92 6.69 0.60
C ASN A 192 27.15 8.14 0.11
N GLY A 193 27.38 9.04 1.04
CA GLY A 193 27.66 10.44 0.75
C GLY A 193 26.42 11.36 0.65
N GLN A 194 25.20 10.82 0.63
CA GLN A 194 24.00 11.66 0.62
C GLN A 194 23.71 12.31 1.99
N LEU A 195 23.61 11.49 3.03
CA LEU A 195 23.38 11.95 4.41
C LEU A 195 24.62 11.75 5.28
N SER A 196 25.34 10.69 5.05
CA SER A 196 26.55 10.28 5.78
C SER A 196 27.44 9.39 4.90
N THR A 197 28.57 8.95 5.44
CA THR A 197 29.42 7.96 4.77
C THR A 197 28.81 6.55 4.71
N LEU A 198 27.75 6.29 5.50
CA LEU A 198 26.99 5.06 5.43
C LEU A 198 25.81 5.21 4.46
N ALA A 199 25.65 4.21 3.59
CA ALA A 199 24.37 3.96 2.94
C ALA A 199 23.45 3.25 3.94
N ASN A 200 22.17 3.58 3.96
CA ASN A 200 21.22 2.99 4.89
C ASN A 200 19.81 2.87 4.30
N ALA A 201 19.04 1.91 4.80
CA ALA A 201 17.61 1.75 4.49
C ALA A 201 16.82 1.42 5.76
N TYR A 202 15.68 2.08 5.95
CA TYR A 202 14.84 1.92 7.12
C TYR A 202 13.41 2.40 6.84
N VAL A 203 12.49 2.07 7.72
CA VAL A 203 11.11 2.57 7.66
C VAL A 203 10.87 3.61 8.75
N SER A 204 10.25 4.72 8.36
CA SER A 204 9.69 5.74 9.24
C SER A 204 8.18 5.61 9.23
N TYR A 205 7.58 5.42 10.40
CA TYR A 205 6.15 5.17 10.57
C TYR A 205 5.42 6.44 10.96
N SER A 206 4.41 6.83 10.19
CA SER A 206 3.56 8.00 10.48
C SER A 206 2.52 7.63 11.55
N LEU A 207 2.49 8.38 12.64
CA LEU A 207 1.56 8.16 13.76
C LEU A 207 0.46 9.22 13.83
N LEU A 208 0.73 10.42 13.33
CA LEU A 208 -0.21 11.51 13.30
C LEU A 208 -0.22 12.13 11.90
N ASN A 209 -1.29 11.92 11.16
CA ASN A 209 -1.47 12.52 9.85
C ASN A 209 -1.86 13.99 9.99
N SER A 210 -1.43 14.79 9.02
CA SER A 210 -1.83 16.19 8.93
C SER A 210 -1.88 16.64 7.48
N VAL A 211 -2.69 17.65 7.20
CA VAL A 211 -2.78 18.29 5.89
C VAL A 211 -2.70 19.80 6.05
N ILE A 212 -2.07 20.47 5.10
CA ILE A 212 -2.08 21.94 5.02
C ILE A 212 -3.34 22.33 4.25
N HIS A 213 -4.20 23.10 4.91
CA HIS A 213 -5.42 23.66 4.31
C HIS A 213 -5.28 25.18 4.21
N TYR A 214 -5.61 25.71 3.04
CA TYR A 214 -5.53 27.16 2.79
C TYR A 214 -6.89 27.80 3.03
N VAL A 215 -6.93 28.80 3.93
CA VAL A 215 -8.08 29.66 4.16
C VAL A 215 -7.73 31.06 3.64
N GLY A 216 -8.06 31.32 2.39
CA GLY A 216 -7.57 32.53 1.70
C GLY A 216 -6.06 32.43 1.45
N SER A 217 -5.28 33.36 2.02
CA SER A 217 -3.81 33.36 1.97
C SER A 217 -3.14 32.76 3.21
N GLU A 218 -3.92 32.33 4.19
CA GLU A 218 -3.42 31.75 5.43
C GLU A 218 -3.35 30.24 5.36
N GLU A 219 -2.23 29.65 5.81
CA GLU A 219 -2.06 28.22 5.94
C GLU A 219 -2.55 27.76 7.31
N ALA A 220 -3.46 26.79 7.32
CA ALA A 220 -3.88 26.09 8.52
C ALA A 220 -3.48 24.62 8.42
N GLN A 221 -2.66 24.15 9.34
CA GLN A 221 -2.36 22.73 9.45
C GLN A 221 -3.46 22.04 10.25
N ILE A 222 -4.14 21.10 9.61
CA ILE A 222 -5.19 20.27 10.21
C ILE A 222 -4.56 18.93 10.55
N TYR A 223 -4.68 18.51 11.81
CA TYR A 223 -4.18 17.23 12.28
C TYR A 223 -5.32 16.22 12.44
N ASP A 224 -5.00 14.95 12.28
CA ASP A 224 -5.85 13.83 12.65
C ASP A 224 -6.07 13.76 14.17
N ASP A 225 -6.94 12.88 14.63
CA ASP A 225 -7.14 12.61 16.05
C ASP A 225 -5.88 11.98 16.65
N PRO A 226 -5.20 12.66 17.59
CA PRO A 226 -3.97 12.15 18.21
C PRO A 226 -4.20 10.88 19.07
N GLN A 227 -5.44 10.54 19.39
CA GLN A 227 -5.78 9.33 20.14
C GLN A 227 -5.82 8.07 19.28
N ASN A 228 -5.82 8.22 17.96
CA ASN A 228 -5.72 7.10 17.04
C ASN A 228 -4.27 6.62 16.94
N THR A 229 -3.87 5.73 17.84
CA THR A 229 -2.55 5.11 17.83
C THR A 229 -2.50 3.96 16.82
N LEU A 230 -1.31 3.72 16.26
CA LEU A 230 -1.06 2.61 15.33
C LEU A 230 -1.11 1.23 16.00
N GLY A 231 -1.02 1.17 17.32
CA GLY A 231 -0.93 -0.06 18.10
C GLY A 231 0.51 -0.55 18.21
N ARG A 232 1.00 -1.25 17.21
CA ARG A 232 2.38 -1.77 17.18
C ARG A 232 3.07 -1.45 15.86
N ILE A 233 4.41 -1.35 15.95
CA ILE A 233 5.31 -1.25 14.83
C ILE A 233 6.31 -2.40 14.96
N THR A 234 6.18 -3.43 14.13
CA THR A 234 7.00 -4.62 14.21
C THR A 234 7.83 -4.83 12.96
N THR A 235 9.12 -5.04 13.11
CA THR A 235 10.04 -5.37 12.01
C THR A 235 10.86 -6.61 12.37
N ARG A 236 10.87 -7.59 11.47
CA ARG A 236 11.66 -8.82 11.58
C ARG A 236 12.89 -8.75 10.68
N TYR A 237 14.05 -9.11 11.22
CA TYR A 237 15.32 -9.16 10.49
C TYR A 237 15.80 -10.60 10.35
N PHE A 238 16.13 -10.99 9.13
CA PHE A 238 16.76 -12.26 8.79
C PHE A 238 18.19 -12.01 8.37
N PHE A 239 19.08 -12.88 8.86
CA PHE A 239 20.51 -12.83 8.55
C PHE A 239 20.87 -13.96 7.59
N LEU A 240 21.56 -13.63 6.50
CA LEU A 240 22.02 -14.56 5.47
C LEU A 240 23.53 -14.48 5.35
N ALA A 241 24.15 -15.60 4.99
CA ALA A 241 25.61 -15.67 4.85
C ALA A 241 26.00 -16.53 3.64
N GLY A 242 27.24 -16.37 3.17
CA GLY A 242 27.81 -17.15 2.07
C GLY A 242 27.02 -17.00 0.77
N GLU A 243 26.70 -18.12 0.12
CA GLU A 243 25.99 -18.12 -1.18
C GLU A 243 24.58 -17.55 -1.13
N GLU A 244 23.95 -17.49 0.05
CA GLU A 244 22.62 -16.89 0.26
C GLU A 244 22.70 -15.38 0.53
N ALA A 245 23.86 -14.78 0.70
CA ALA A 245 24.04 -13.36 1.00
C ALA A 245 23.89 -12.47 -0.25
N ASN A 246 22.74 -12.55 -0.91
CA ASN A 246 22.40 -11.76 -2.09
C ASN A 246 20.88 -11.58 -2.23
N TYR A 247 20.42 -10.74 -3.17
CA TYR A 247 18.98 -10.46 -3.37
C TYR A 247 18.17 -11.72 -3.70
N SER A 248 18.75 -12.70 -4.41
CA SER A 248 18.07 -13.97 -4.70
C SER A 248 17.89 -14.83 -3.44
N GLY A 249 18.89 -14.84 -2.54
CA GLY A 249 18.77 -15.48 -1.23
C GLY A 249 17.72 -14.78 -0.34
N MET A 250 17.69 -13.42 -0.34
CA MET A 250 16.64 -12.66 0.34
C MET A 250 15.27 -13.03 -0.21
N ALA A 251 15.07 -13.10 -1.53
CA ALA A 251 13.81 -13.49 -2.15
C ALA A 251 13.38 -14.92 -1.76
N ARG A 252 14.32 -15.88 -1.73
CA ARG A 252 14.05 -17.26 -1.23
C ARG A 252 13.63 -17.24 0.24
N ARG A 253 14.32 -16.46 1.07
CA ARG A 253 14.01 -16.35 2.50
C ARG A 253 12.65 -15.70 2.73
N TYR A 254 12.31 -14.63 1.97
CA TYR A 254 10.99 -14.00 2.04
C TYR A 254 9.89 -14.97 1.62
N ARG A 255 10.08 -15.71 0.52
CA ARG A 255 9.12 -16.75 0.10
C ARG A 255 8.93 -17.82 1.20
N GLN A 256 10.01 -18.23 1.88
CA GLN A 256 9.90 -19.18 2.99
C GLN A 256 9.14 -18.58 4.17
N TYR A 257 9.42 -17.31 4.51
CA TYR A 257 8.67 -16.59 5.53
C TYR A 257 7.17 -16.54 5.23
N LEU A 258 6.78 -16.24 3.99
CA LEU A 258 5.37 -16.21 3.60
C LEU A 258 4.71 -17.59 3.73
N LYS A 259 5.42 -18.67 3.43
CA LYS A 259 4.93 -20.04 3.65
C LYS A 259 4.74 -20.37 5.12
N ASP A 260 5.71 -20.01 5.95
CA ASP A 260 5.73 -20.35 7.37
C ASP A 260 4.72 -19.53 8.17
N ALA A 261 4.61 -18.22 7.87
CA ALA A 261 3.76 -17.30 8.60
C ALA A 261 2.29 -17.31 8.12
N TYR A 262 2.07 -17.52 6.80
CA TYR A 262 0.75 -17.35 6.19
C TYR A 262 0.26 -18.58 5.42
N GLY A 263 1.02 -19.67 5.40
CA GLY A 263 0.61 -20.91 4.73
C GLY A 263 0.57 -20.81 3.21
N LEU A 264 1.23 -19.83 2.59
CA LEU A 264 1.22 -19.67 1.14
C LEU A 264 1.79 -20.91 0.43
N SER A 265 1.08 -21.39 -0.55
CA SER A 265 1.50 -22.50 -1.41
C SER A 265 1.65 -22.03 -2.86
N ALA A 266 2.47 -22.75 -3.63
CA ALA A 266 2.52 -22.51 -5.07
C ALA A 266 1.18 -22.95 -5.69
N GLY A 267 0.58 -22.09 -6.50
CA GLY A 267 -0.59 -22.44 -7.30
C GLY A 267 -0.25 -23.49 -8.36
N PRO A 268 -1.25 -24.19 -8.89
CA PRO A 268 -1.07 -25.25 -9.89
C PRO A 268 -0.61 -24.73 -11.26
N HIS A 269 -0.62 -23.42 -11.48
CA HIS A 269 -0.37 -22.80 -12.77
C HIS A 269 0.92 -21.97 -12.76
N GLY A 270 1.85 -22.35 -13.59
CA GLY A 270 3.21 -21.80 -13.66
C GLY A 270 3.51 -20.94 -14.89
N GLY A 271 2.55 -20.57 -15.67
CA GLY A 271 2.74 -19.77 -16.88
C GLY A 271 1.53 -19.87 -17.80
N GLY A 272 1.50 -19.06 -18.83
CA GLY A 272 0.40 -19.05 -19.78
C GLY A 272 0.23 -17.68 -20.42
N LEU A 273 -0.72 -17.57 -21.32
CA LEU A 273 -1.12 -16.29 -21.91
C LEU A 273 -2.13 -15.59 -21.01
N TYR A 274 -1.78 -14.41 -20.53
CA TYR A 274 -2.70 -13.53 -19.80
C TYR A 274 -3.20 -12.43 -20.74
N LEU A 275 -4.52 -12.29 -20.84
CA LEU A 275 -5.18 -11.30 -21.68
C LEU A 275 -6.01 -10.36 -20.80
N ASP A 276 -5.85 -9.06 -21.05
CA ASP A 276 -6.72 -8.00 -20.50
C ASP A 276 -7.68 -7.56 -21.61
N VAL A 277 -8.96 -7.90 -21.48
CA VAL A 277 -9.96 -7.72 -22.53
C VAL A 277 -11.07 -6.80 -22.06
N TYR A 278 -11.32 -5.76 -22.82
CA TYR A 278 -12.38 -4.77 -22.54
C TYR A 278 -13.68 -5.16 -23.27
N ALA A 279 -14.75 -5.32 -22.49
CA ALA A 279 -16.07 -5.68 -23.00
C ALA A 279 -16.74 -4.53 -23.76
N GLY A 280 -16.66 -3.32 -23.23
CA GLY A 280 -17.29 -2.16 -23.84
C GLY A 280 -16.75 -0.85 -23.29
N VAL A 281 -17.27 0.24 -23.84
CA VAL A 281 -16.97 1.61 -23.40
C VAL A 281 -18.23 2.46 -23.51
N ALA A 282 -18.45 3.36 -22.57
CA ALA A 282 -19.48 4.39 -22.71
C ALA A 282 -19.03 5.46 -23.69
N LYS A 283 -19.93 5.89 -24.55
CA LYS A 283 -19.69 6.94 -25.54
C LYS A 283 -20.88 7.88 -25.62
N THR A 284 -20.63 9.17 -25.61
CA THR A 284 -21.66 10.16 -25.91
C THR A 284 -21.94 10.16 -27.40
N VAL A 285 -23.20 9.93 -27.76
CA VAL A 285 -23.69 10.00 -29.16
C VAL A 285 -24.82 11.01 -29.20
N SER A 286 -25.08 11.56 -30.38
CA SER A 286 -26.20 12.48 -30.59
C SER A 286 -27.27 11.79 -31.43
N THR A 287 -28.50 11.74 -30.93
CA THR A 287 -29.67 11.30 -31.70
C THR A 287 -30.60 12.49 -31.84
N LEU A 288 -30.93 12.87 -33.09
CA LEU A 288 -31.74 14.04 -33.40
C LEU A 288 -31.24 15.34 -32.73
N GLY A 289 -29.91 15.49 -32.59
CA GLY A 289 -29.30 16.67 -31.96
C GLY A 289 -29.23 16.60 -30.42
N VAL A 290 -29.77 15.57 -29.79
CA VAL A 290 -29.77 15.42 -28.33
C VAL A 290 -28.61 14.49 -27.95
N PRO A 291 -27.57 14.95 -27.21
CA PRO A 291 -26.51 14.12 -26.73
C PRO A 291 -27.03 13.17 -25.65
N HIS A 292 -26.62 11.91 -25.72
CA HIS A 292 -26.87 10.91 -24.69
C HIS A 292 -25.75 9.87 -24.67
N GLU A 293 -25.53 9.27 -23.53
CA GLU A 293 -24.55 8.20 -23.39
C GLU A 293 -25.10 6.86 -23.86
N THR A 294 -24.28 6.10 -24.51
CA THR A 294 -24.57 4.72 -24.92
C THR A 294 -23.34 3.86 -24.79
N VAL A 295 -23.54 2.58 -24.51
CA VAL A 295 -22.45 1.59 -24.52
C VAL A 295 -22.15 1.17 -25.95
N VAL A 296 -20.86 1.23 -26.31
CA VAL A 296 -20.30 0.63 -27.51
C VAL A 296 -19.59 -0.64 -27.12
N SER A 297 -19.95 -1.75 -27.73
CA SER A 297 -19.27 -3.04 -27.54
C SER A 297 -17.89 -3.01 -28.19
N LEU A 298 -16.87 -3.43 -27.47
CA LEU A 298 -15.52 -3.67 -27.95
C LEU A 298 -15.31 -5.15 -28.20
N THR A 299 -15.40 -5.98 -27.15
CA THR A 299 -15.32 -7.46 -27.24
C THR A 299 -16.50 -8.08 -26.51
N THR A 300 -17.43 -8.63 -27.24
CA THR A 300 -18.56 -9.38 -26.64
C THR A 300 -18.10 -10.72 -26.11
N THR A 301 -18.93 -11.36 -25.27
CA THR A 301 -18.66 -12.74 -24.78
C THR A 301 -18.50 -13.73 -25.93
N GLU A 302 -19.28 -13.62 -26.99
CA GLU A 302 -19.13 -14.48 -28.18
C GLU A 302 -17.82 -14.25 -28.93
N GLN A 303 -17.40 -12.98 -29.05
CA GLN A 303 -16.11 -12.65 -29.67
C GLN A 303 -14.93 -13.12 -28.81
N LEU A 304 -15.05 -13.02 -27.48
CA LEU A 304 -14.04 -13.54 -26.55
C LEU A 304 -13.86 -15.06 -26.72
N LEU A 305 -14.96 -15.81 -26.76
CA LEU A 305 -14.92 -17.26 -27.02
C LEU A 305 -14.19 -17.57 -28.32
N LYS A 306 -14.58 -16.90 -29.42
CA LYS A 306 -13.94 -17.10 -30.71
C LYS A 306 -12.43 -16.78 -30.67
N MET A 307 -12.02 -15.70 -30.02
CA MET A 307 -10.59 -15.34 -29.87
C MET A 307 -9.83 -16.43 -29.11
N THR A 308 -10.39 -16.96 -28.03
CA THR A 308 -9.72 -18.01 -27.25
C THR A 308 -9.67 -19.34 -27.97
N GLU A 309 -10.68 -19.67 -28.78
CA GLU A 309 -10.67 -20.84 -29.65
C GLU A 309 -9.59 -20.74 -30.73
N GLU A 310 -9.48 -19.61 -31.43
CA GLU A 310 -8.44 -19.37 -32.42
C GLU A 310 -7.02 -19.44 -31.81
N LEU A 311 -6.84 -18.92 -30.59
CA LEU A 311 -5.56 -19.02 -29.88
C LEU A 311 -5.20 -20.47 -29.57
N LYS A 312 -6.17 -21.29 -29.13
CA LYS A 312 -5.98 -22.72 -28.85
C LYS A 312 -5.66 -23.52 -30.12
N GLU A 313 -6.36 -23.25 -31.21
CA GLU A 313 -6.06 -23.86 -32.51
C GLU A 313 -4.63 -23.57 -32.99
N ASN A 314 -4.06 -22.44 -32.55
CA ASN A 314 -2.68 -22.05 -32.83
C ASN A 314 -1.69 -22.48 -31.74
N GLY A 315 -2.06 -23.38 -30.82
CA GLY A 315 -1.18 -24.03 -29.87
C GLY A 315 -1.00 -23.29 -28.55
N VAL A 316 -1.85 -22.33 -28.19
CA VAL A 316 -1.84 -21.68 -26.88
C VAL A 316 -2.73 -22.49 -25.94
N GLU A 317 -2.12 -23.27 -25.04
CA GLU A 317 -2.85 -24.21 -24.19
C GLU A 317 -3.39 -23.59 -22.89
N ASP A 318 -2.66 -22.64 -22.29
CA ASP A 318 -2.99 -22.03 -21.00
C ASP A 318 -3.37 -20.57 -21.17
N ILE A 319 -4.67 -20.26 -21.14
CA ILE A 319 -5.21 -18.93 -21.40
C ILE A 319 -5.97 -18.45 -20.16
N THR A 320 -5.56 -17.29 -19.64
CA THR A 320 -6.22 -16.57 -18.56
C THR A 320 -6.67 -15.19 -19.06
N VAL A 321 -7.94 -14.88 -18.85
CA VAL A 321 -8.54 -13.64 -19.33
C VAL A 321 -9.10 -12.84 -18.18
N ARG A 322 -8.69 -11.59 -18.04
CA ARG A 322 -9.34 -10.58 -17.23
C ARG A 322 -10.33 -9.81 -18.13
N TYR A 323 -11.64 -9.97 -17.87
CA TYR A 323 -12.69 -9.38 -18.68
C TYR A 323 -13.29 -8.16 -18.01
N ARG A 324 -12.93 -6.97 -18.50
CA ARG A 324 -13.17 -5.67 -17.89
C ARG A 324 -14.35 -4.95 -18.52
N LEU A 325 -14.94 -4.00 -17.77
CA LEU A 325 -16.02 -3.11 -18.23
C LEU A 325 -17.22 -3.88 -18.83
N TRP A 326 -17.59 -4.94 -18.15
CA TRP A 326 -18.78 -5.76 -18.48
C TRP A 326 -20.02 -5.33 -17.68
N ASN A 327 -19.81 -4.67 -16.53
CA ASN A 327 -20.89 -4.25 -15.62
C ASN A 327 -21.53 -2.95 -16.11
N SER A 328 -22.84 -2.90 -16.10
CA SER A 328 -23.60 -1.78 -16.59
C SER A 328 -23.38 -0.50 -15.76
N ASP A 329 -23.25 -0.61 -14.43
CA ASP A 329 -23.04 0.56 -13.58
C ASP A 329 -21.64 1.13 -13.80
N GLU A 330 -20.61 0.27 -13.86
CA GLU A 330 -19.22 0.64 -14.13
C GLU A 330 -19.06 1.34 -15.49
N LEU A 331 -19.68 0.82 -16.54
CA LEU A 331 -19.64 1.40 -17.88
C LEU A 331 -20.17 2.84 -17.94
N TYR A 332 -21.15 3.16 -17.11
CA TYR A 332 -21.70 4.53 -17.01
C TYR A 332 -21.06 5.34 -15.88
N GLY A 333 -19.91 4.92 -15.37
CA GLY A 333 -19.22 5.62 -14.29
C GLY A 333 -19.99 5.72 -12.99
N LYS A 334 -20.94 4.83 -12.77
CA LYS A 334 -21.75 4.79 -11.56
C LYS A 334 -21.11 3.91 -10.52
N ARG A 335 -21.39 4.17 -9.28
CA ARG A 335 -21.03 3.27 -8.19
C ARG A 335 -21.63 1.89 -8.44
N VAL A 336 -20.80 0.86 -8.50
CA VAL A 336 -21.24 -0.52 -8.71
C VAL A 336 -21.99 -1.01 -7.47
N THR A 337 -23.26 -1.33 -7.65
CA THR A 337 -24.15 -1.77 -6.56
C THR A 337 -24.70 -3.17 -6.77
N SER A 338 -24.51 -3.76 -7.94
CA SER A 338 -25.03 -5.06 -8.30
C SER A 338 -24.23 -5.70 -9.45
N ALA A 339 -24.30 -7.02 -9.56
CA ALA A 339 -23.73 -7.80 -10.66
C ALA A 339 -24.58 -7.69 -11.95
N LYS A 340 -24.86 -6.45 -12.40
CA LYS A 340 -25.68 -6.19 -13.57
C LYS A 340 -24.84 -6.12 -14.84
N ALA A 341 -24.91 -7.18 -15.64
CA ALA A 341 -24.24 -7.23 -16.94
C ALA A 341 -24.84 -6.24 -17.95
N ALA A 342 -23.99 -5.61 -18.77
CA ALA A 342 -24.45 -4.76 -19.84
C ALA A 342 -24.87 -5.60 -21.06
N SER A 343 -26.15 -5.50 -21.46
CA SER A 343 -26.76 -6.31 -22.52
C SER A 343 -26.11 -6.13 -23.91
N LYS A 344 -25.40 -5.04 -24.13
CA LYS A 344 -24.69 -4.79 -25.39
C LYS A 344 -23.39 -5.60 -25.51
N VAL A 345 -22.78 -6.00 -24.38
CA VAL A 345 -21.49 -6.72 -24.35
C VAL A 345 -21.69 -8.19 -23.98
N ILE A 346 -22.61 -8.52 -23.11
CA ILE A 346 -22.96 -9.90 -22.78
C ILE A 346 -24.01 -10.41 -23.78
N LYS A 347 -23.66 -11.46 -24.53
CA LYS A 347 -24.48 -12.05 -25.58
C LYS A 347 -25.05 -13.42 -25.15
N LYS A 348 -25.29 -14.30 -26.11
CA LYS A 348 -25.85 -15.61 -25.87
C LYS A 348 -25.01 -16.46 -24.93
N ALA A 349 -23.69 -16.45 -25.10
CA ALA A 349 -22.79 -16.96 -24.09
C ALA A 349 -22.74 -15.97 -22.94
N GLY A 350 -23.21 -16.36 -21.78
CA GLY A 350 -23.21 -15.55 -20.57
C GLY A 350 -21.85 -15.56 -19.86
N LEU A 351 -21.75 -14.79 -18.79
CA LEU A 351 -20.56 -14.83 -17.94
C LEU A 351 -20.47 -16.14 -17.14
N ASP A 352 -21.60 -16.72 -16.78
CA ASP A 352 -21.73 -18.03 -16.18
C ASP A 352 -21.01 -19.10 -17.03
N GLU A 353 -21.43 -19.27 -18.30
CA GLU A 353 -20.80 -20.17 -19.25
C GLU A 353 -19.29 -19.95 -19.39
N LEU A 354 -18.85 -18.67 -19.44
CA LEU A 354 -17.44 -18.33 -19.56
C LEU A 354 -16.63 -18.68 -18.30
N THR A 355 -17.20 -18.47 -17.12
CA THR A 355 -16.49 -18.70 -15.85
C THR A 355 -16.50 -20.18 -15.44
N GLU A 356 -17.42 -21.00 -15.96
CA GLU A 356 -17.46 -22.44 -15.75
C GLU A 356 -16.43 -23.21 -16.59
N ARG A 357 -15.94 -22.62 -17.67
CA ARG A 357 -15.00 -23.33 -18.56
C ARG A 357 -13.69 -23.66 -17.84
N GLU A 358 -13.23 -24.88 -17.98
CA GLU A 358 -11.97 -25.37 -17.44
C GLU A 358 -10.78 -25.16 -18.41
N ASP A 359 -11.06 -25.08 -19.70
CA ASP A 359 -10.08 -24.97 -20.77
C ASP A 359 -9.56 -23.53 -20.99
N ILE A 360 -10.24 -22.56 -20.43
CA ILE A 360 -9.82 -21.14 -20.31
C ILE A 360 -10.25 -20.62 -18.94
N ARG A 361 -9.47 -19.71 -18.36
CA ARG A 361 -9.82 -19.09 -17.10
C ARG A 361 -10.27 -17.65 -17.34
N VAL A 362 -11.56 -17.41 -17.29
CA VAL A 362 -12.12 -16.05 -17.45
C VAL A 362 -12.50 -15.50 -16.08
N TYR A 363 -11.96 -14.32 -15.77
CA TYR A 363 -12.23 -13.55 -14.56
C TYR A 363 -12.95 -12.27 -14.92
N PRO A 364 -14.28 -12.18 -14.76
CA PRO A 364 -14.99 -10.91 -14.84
C PRO A 364 -14.39 -9.94 -13.82
N ALA A 365 -13.90 -8.80 -14.31
CA ALA A 365 -13.24 -7.82 -13.45
C ALA A 365 -14.24 -6.77 -12.98
N LEU A 366 -14.11 -6.40 -11.70
CA LEU A 366 -14.76 -5.26 -11.08
C LEU A 366 -13.65 -4.40 -10.49
N MET A 367 -12.94 -3.69 -11.38
CA MET A 367 -11.74 -2.93 -11.04
C MET A 367 -12.03 -1.74 -10.13
N ASP A 368 -13.18 -1.13 -10.35
CA ASP A 368 -13.54 0.15 -9.73
C ASP A 368 -14.59 0.00 -8.64
N LEU A 369 -14.53 -1.09 -7.85
CA LEU A 369 -15.46 -1.31 -6.72
C LEU A 369 -15.46 -0.13 -5.74
N GLN A 370 -14.34 0.54 -5.59
CA GLN A 370 -14.15 1.68 -4.71
C GLN A 370 -14.18 3.04 -5.44
N THR A 371 -14.15 3.03 -6.78
CA THR A 371 -14.00 4.25 -7.60
C THR A 371 -15.19 4.42 -8.53
N TYR A 372 -15.70 5.65 -8.64
CA TYR A 372 -16.75 6.01 -9.58
C TYR A 372 -16.67 7.52 -9.90
N TRP A 373 -17.15 7.92 -11.08
CA TRP A 373 -17.10 9.32 -11.52
C TRP A 373 -18.49 9.90 -11.81
N GLY A 374 -19.49 9.06 -11.97
CA GLY A 374 -20.88 9.46 -12.17
C GLY A 374 -21.61 9.69 -10.86
N GLY A 375 -22.79 10.26 -10.96
CA GLY A 375 -23.62 10.61 -9.81
C GLY A 375 -23.78 12.12 -9.68
N GLY A 376 -24.63 12.57 -8.78
CA GLY A 376 -24.82 13.99 -8.49
C GLY A 376 -24.12 14.38 -7.19
N PHE A 377 -24.06 15.66 -6.91
CA PHE A 377 -23.50 16.21 -5.67
C PHE A 377 -24.00 15.51 -4.40
N ILE A 378 -25.31 15.19 -4.34
CA ILE A 378 -25.90 14.49 -3.19
C ILE A 378 -25.34 13.07 -3.04
N ASP A 379 -25.15 12.34 -4.16
CA ASP A 379 -24.56 11.01 -4.11
C ASP A 379 -23.13 11.05 -3.56
N HIS A 380 -22.30 11.97 -4.04
CA HIS A 380 -20.94 12.15 -3.58
C HIS A 380 -20.88 12.52 -2.08
N MET A 381 -21.75 13.43 -1.62
CA MET A 381 -21.80 13.78 -0.20
C MET A 381 -22.20 12.62 0.71
N ILE A 382 -23.04 11.68 0.21
CA ILE A 382 -23.54 10.56 1.01
C ILE A 382 -22.63 9.34 0.91
N ASN A 383 -22.10 9.03 -0.26
CA ASN A 383 -21.49 7.74 -0.58
C ASN A 383 -19.99 7.79 -0.86
N ALA A 384 -19.41 8.98 -1.07
CA ALA A 384 -17.97 9.11 -1.18
C ALA A 384 -17.30 9.12 0.20
N SER A 385 -16.05 8.63 0.26
CA SER A 385 -15.15 8.84 1.38
C SER A 385 -14.88 10.33 1.60
N GLN A 386 -14.43 10.69 2.79
CA GLN A 386 -14.11 12.08 3.14
C GLN A 386 -12.62 12.21 3.49
N SER A 387 -12.04 13.32 3.03
CA SER A 387 -10.72 13.76 3.45
C SER A 387 -10.75 14.25 4.91
N ILE A 388 -9.58 14.50 5.48
CA ILE A 388 -9.43 15.09 6.81
C ILE A 388 -10.11 16.46 6.95
N THR A 389 -10.32 17.18 5.84
CA THR A 389 -11.07 18.45 5.82
C THR A 389 -12.59 18.28 5.83
N GLY A 390 -13.10 17.05 5.81
CA GLY A 390 -14.52 16.72 5.78
C GLY A 390 -15.19 16.84 4.41
N LEU A 391 -14.44 17.17 3.37
CA LEU A 391 -14.97 17.21 2.01
C LEU A 391 -14.94 15.82 1.38
N PRO A 392 -15.87 15.50 0.43
CA PRO A 392 -15.79 14.28 -0.33
C PRO A 392 -14.42 14.15 -0.99
N PHE A 393 -13.78 12.99 -0.83
CA PHE A 393 -12.51 12.74 -1.49
C PHE A 393 -12.74 12.61 -2.99
N ALA A 394 -12.13 13.52 -3.74
CA ALA A 394 -12.16 13.56 -5.19
C ALA A 394 -10.73 13.65 -5.72
N TRP A 395 -10.43 12.90 -6.76
CA TRP A 395 -9.19 13.02 -7.49
C TRP A 395 -9.47 13.23 -8.99
N TYR A 396 -8.59 13.98 -9.62
CA TYR A 396 -8.71 14.34 -11.01
C TYR A 396 -7.80 13.47 -11.88
N GLU A 397 -8.35 12.97 -12.99
CA GLU A 397 -7.54 12.32 -13.99
C GLU A 397 -6.63 13.35 -14.66
N HIS A 398 -5.40 12.96 -14.94
CA HIS A 398 -4.46 13.79 -15.66
C HIS A 398 -4.16 13.18 -17.03
N SER A 399 -3.95 14.04 -18.00
CA SER A 399 -3.53 13.61 -19.33
C SER A 399 -2.12 13.03 -19.29
N PRO A 400 -1.90 11.79 -19.75
CA PRO A 400 -0.55 11.19 -19.75
C PRO A 400 0.45 11.96 -20.62
N SER A 401 -0.04 12.74 -21.57
CA SER A 401 0.81 13.48 -22.52
C SER A 401 1.15 14.90 -22.07
N THR A 402 0.25 15.58 -21.36
CA THR A 402 0.42 16.97 -20.94
C THR A 402 0.62 17.14 -19.45
N LEU A 403 0.31 16.11 -18.65
CA LEU A 403 0.28 16.12 -17.18
C LEU A 403 -0.70 17.16 -16.60
N GLU A 404 -1.59 17.69 -17.43
CA GLU A 404 -2.64 18.61 -17.00
C GLU A 404 -3.87 17.84 -16.54
N GLU A 405 -4.57 18.38 -15.56
CA GLU A 405 -5.85 17.84 -15.10
C GLU A 405 -6.87 17.79 -16.24
N THR A 406 -7.54 16.67 -16.37
CA THR A 406 -8.70 16.54 -17.27
C THR A 406 -9.97 16.99 -16.52
N ASN A 407 -11.11 17.00 -17.22
CA ASN A 407 -12.40 17.25 -16.60
C ASN A 407 -12.98 16.01 -15.89
N SER A 408 -12.25 14.90 -15.85
CA SER A 408 -12.71 13.67 -15.23
C SER A 408 -12.40 13.68 -13.73
N VAL A 409 -13.43 13.64 -12.91
CA VAL A 409 -13.36 13.62 -11.45
C VAL A 409 -13.83 12.26 -10.96
N PHE A 410 -13.03 11.61 -10.12
CA PHE A 410 -13.32 10.31 -9.57
C PHE A 410 -13.52 10.39 -8.05
N TYR A 411 -14.36 9.50 -7.53
CA TYR A 411 -14.68 9.42 -6.11
C TYR A 411 -14.46 7.99 -5.62
N ARG A 412 -14.07 7.84 -4.36
CA ARG A 412 -14.00 6.54 -3.70
C ARG A 412 -15.19 6.31 -2.81
N ASN A 413 -15.69 5.10 -2.74
CA ASN A 413 -16.79 4.74 -1.84
C ASN A 413 -16.36 4.90 -0.38
N THR A 414 -17.28 5.39 0.46
CA THR A 414 -17.05 5.41 1.91
C THR A 414 -16.92 4.00 2.46
N LEU A 415 -15.88 3.79 3.27
CA LEU A 415 -15.55 2.51 3.88
C LEU A 415 -16.62 2.02 4.86
N ASN A 416 -17.40 2.93 5.43
CA ASN A 416 -18.51 2.60 6.34
C ASN A 416 -19.62 1.75 5.68
N LYS A 417 -19.81 1.88 4.37
CA LYS A 417 -20.88 1.19 3.63
C LYS A 417 -20.36 0.11 2.67
N PHE A 418 -19.07 0.14 2.38
CA PHE A 418 -18.49 -0.69 1.35
C PHE A 418 -18.59 -2.20 1.63
N PRO A 419 -18.39 -2.71 2.86
CA PRO A 419 -18.54 -4.14 3.13
C PRO A 419 -19.94 -4.67 2.84
N GLN A 420 -20.98 -3.89 3.19
CA GLN A 420 -22.36 -4.29 2.89
C GLN A 420 -22.65 -4.30 1.38
N LEU A 421 -22.13 -3.31 0.66
CA LEU A 421 -22.24 -3.22 -0.79
C LEU A 421 -21.53 -4.41 -1.45
N PHE A 422 -20.31 -4.71 -1.01
CA PHE A 422 -19.49 -5.80 -1.52
C PHE A 422 -20.15 -7.17 -1.29
N GLY A 423 -20.68 -7.44 -0.09
CA GLY A 423 -21.42 -8.66 0.19
C GLY A 423 -22.65 -8.86 -0.69
N LYS A 424 -23.40 -7.78 -0.98
CA LYS A 424 -24.52 -7.84 -1.93
C LYS A 424 -24.05 -8.15 -3.35
N LEU A 425 -22.91 -7.61 -3.74
CA LEU A 425 -22.32 -7.85 -5.05
C LEU A 425 -21.89 -9.30 -5.20
N LEU A 426 -21.19 -9.87 -4.22
CA LEU A 426 -20.81 -11.28 -4.19
C LEU A 426 -22.02 -12.20 -4.27
N SER A 427 -23.04 -11.99 -3.44
CA SER A 427 -24.29 -12.76 -3.51
C SER A 427 -24.99 -12.65 -4.87
N GLY A 428 -24.90 -11.48 -5.51
CA GLY A 428 -25.42 -11.27 -6.86
C GLY A 428 -24.64 -12.03 -7.94
N LEU A 429 -23.33 -12.19 -7.78
CA LEU A 429 -22.48 -13.00 -8.66
C LEU A 429 -22.80 -14.50 -8.49
N GLU A 430 -22.87 -14.98 -7.26
CA GLU A 430 -23.23 -16.37 -6.96
C GLU A 430 -24.60 -16.75 -7.52
N SER A 431 -25.60 -15.88 -7.35
CA SER A 431 -26.95 -16.12 -7.88
C SER A 431 -27.01 -16.23 -9.41
N LYS A 432 -25.93 -15.84 -10.09
CA LYS A 432 -25.74 -15.94 -11.53
C LYS A 432 -24.72 -16.99 -11.93
N GLU A 433 -24.32 -17.82 -10.99
CA GLU A 433 -23.34 -18.89 -11.19
C GLU A 433 -21.96 -18.42 -11.69
N ILE A 434 -21.63 -17.14 -11.42
CA ILE A 434 -20.31 -16.57 -11.72
C ILE A 434 -19.36 -16.99 -10.59
N ARG A 435 -18.38 -17.83 -10.90
CA ARG A 435 -17.51 -18.50 -9.91
C ARG A 435 -16.09 -17.97 -9.84
N ARG A 436 -15.69 -17.09 -10.78
CA ARG A 436 -14.37 -16.46 -10.82
C ARG A 436 -14.54 -14.95 -10.85
N LEU A 437 -13.65 -14.24 -10.15
CA LEU A 437 -13.74 -12.79 -10.03
C LEU A 437 -12.34 -12.17 -10.04
N ALA A 438 -12.16 -11.08 -10.79
CA ALA A 438 -10.98 -10.22 -10.67
C ALA A 438 -11.31 -8.98 -9.85
N LEU A 439 -10.51 -8.72 -8.82
CA LEU A 439 -10.57 -7.54 -7.97
C LEU A 439 -9.36 -6.64 -8.24
N GLY A 440 -9.59 -5.36 -8.48
CA GLY A 440 -8.55 -4.35 -8.66
C GLY A 440 -8.27 -3.61 -7.36
N ASP A 441 -9.15 -2.71 -7.01
CA ASP A 441 -8.93 -1.73 -5.93
C ASP A 441 -8.84 -2.35 -4.53
N VAL A 442 -9.61 -3.38 -4.22
CA VAL A 442 -9.65 -4.00 -2.87
C VAL A 442 -8.29 -4.56 -2.46
N GLY A 443 -7.55 -5.13 -3.43
CA GLY A 443 -6.24 -5.72 -3.18
C GLY A 443 -5.09 -4.73 -3.14
N ASN A 444 -5.22 -3.53 -3.70
CA ASN A 444 -4.08 -2.63 -3.91
C ASN A 444 -4.27 -1.21 -3.39
N GLN A 445 -5.46 -0.81 -2.96
CA GLN A 445 -5.74 0.56 -2.52
C GLN A 445 -5.93 0.65 -1.01
N LEU A 446 -5.14 1.51 -0.37
CA LEU A 446 -5.35 1.90 1.03
C LEU A 446 -5.56 3.40 1.12
N TYR A 447 -6.57 3.82 1.88
CA TYR A 447 -6.83 5.23 2.14
C TYR A 447 -7.54 5.41 3.48
N CYS A 448 -7.40 6.61 4.04
CA CYS A 448 -8.20 7.02 5.18
C CYS A 448 -9.60 7.46 4.70
N ASP A 449 -10.62 7.18 5.50
CA ASP A 449 -11.96 7.74 5.31
C ASP A 449 -12.39 8.41 6.61
N TYR A 450 -12.40 9.72 6.62
CA TYR A 450 -12.76 10.52 7.81
C TYR A 450 -14.27 10.67 8.00
N LYS A 451 -15.07 9.93 7.24
CA LYS A 451 -16.53 9.98 7.34
C LYS A 451 -17.04 9.18 8.55
N GLY A 452 -17.95 9.77 9.30
CA GLY A 452 -18.57 9.11 10.46
C GLY A 452 -17.56 8.80 11.57
N THR A 453 -17.42 7.55 11.97
CA THR A 453 -16.43 7.10 12.96
C THR A 453 -14.99 7.14 12.43
N GLY A 454 -14.85 7.28 11.11
CA GLY A 454 -13.58 7.33 10.43
C GLY A 454 -12.89 5.96 10.31
N TYR A 455 -12.04 5.86 9.31
CA TYR A 455 -11.12 4.73 9.10
C TYR A 455 -9.72 5.28 8.87
N ARG A 456 -8.75 4.74 9.57
CA ARG A 456 -7.33 5.00 9.29
C ARG A 456 -6.76 3.87 8.45
N ARG A 457 -5.57 4.05 7.88
CA ARG A 457 -4.95 3.07 6.98
C ARG A 457 -4.88 1.66 7.58
N SER A 458 -4.61 1.51 8.87
CA SER A 458 -4.56 0.20 9.54
C SER A 458 -5.93 -0.49 9.53
N GLN A 459 -6.99 0.22 9.89
CA GLN A 459 -8.36 -0.31 9.85
C GLN A 459 -8.82 -0.59 8.43
N THR A 460 -8.40 0.25 7.47
CA THR A 460 -8.66 0.00 6.05
C THR A 460 -7.96 -1.25 5.56
N LYS A 461 -6.69 -1.46 5.92
CA LYS A 461 -5.94 -2.67 5.59
C LYS A 461 -6.66 -3.93 6.10
N GLU A 462 -7.07 -3.94 7.38
CA GLU A 462 -7.82 -5.04 7.97
C GLU A 462 -9.15 -5.28 7.23
N GLN A 463 -9.87 -4.20 6.90
CA GLN A 463 -11.12 -4.30 6.16
C GLN A 463 -10.89 -4.87 4.75
N MET A 464 -9.88 -4.39 4.01
CA MET A 464 -9.59 -4.87 2.65
C MET A 464 -9.13 -6.32 2.65
N ALA A 465 -8.27 -6.72 3.58
CA ALA A 465 -7.89 -8.13 3.75
C ALA A 465 -9.11 -9.01 4.05
N GLY A 466 -10.00 -8.58 4.95
CA GLY A 466 -11.25 -9.28 5.25
C GLY A 466 -12.20 -9.37 4.05
N LEU A 467 -12.24 -8.37 3.18
CA LEU A 467 -13.04 -8.41 1.95
C LEU A 467 -12.46 -9.41 0.92
N VAL A 468 -11.15 -9.48 0.77
CA VAL A 468 -10.49 -10.49 -0.08
C VAL A 468 -10.79 -11.89 0.45
N GLN A 469 -10.67 -12.10 1.77
CA GLN A 469 -11.01 -13.37 2.39
C GLN A 469 -12.49 -13.70 2.16
N THR A 470 -13.41 -12.78 2.39
CA THR A 470 -14.85 -12.99 2.10
C THR A 470 -15.06 -13.36 0.64
N ALA A 471 -14.42 -12.68 -0.30
CA ALA A 471 -14.52 -13.02 -1.71
C ALA A 471 -13.99 -14.43 -2.00
N SER A 472 -12.93 -14.89 -1.34
CA SER A 472 -12.37 -16.24 -1.52
C SER A 472 -13.28 -17.34 -0.98
N GLU A 473 -14.16 -17.03 -0.04
CA GLU A 473 -15.17 -17.97 0.47
C GLU A 473 -16.38 -18.12 -0.46
N HIS A 474 -16.63 -17.11 -1.31
CA HIS A 474 -17.75 -17.08 -2.26
C HIS A 474 -17.37 -17.48 -3.69
N MET A 475 -16.09 -17.40 -4.06
CA MET A 475 -15.60 -17.65 -5.41
C MET A 475 -14.65 -18.83 -5.46
N ASP A 476 -14.71 -19.63 -6.51
CA ASP A 476 -13.78 -20.76 -6.72
C ASP A 476 -12.34 -20.27 -6.96
N SER A 477 -12.19 -19.08 -7.52
CA SER A 477 -10.88 -18.46 -7.76
C SER A 477 -10.97 -16.95 -7.87
N LEU A 478 -9.96 -16.28 -7.34
CA LEU A 478 -9.79 -14.83 -7.42
C LEU A 478 -8.54 -14.46 -8.22
N MET A 479 -8.61 -13.37 -8.95
CA MET A 479 -7.48 -12.66 -9.53
C MET A 479 -7.38 -11.29 -8.84
N LEU A 480 -6.20 -10.93 -8.36
CA LEU A 480 -5.94 -9.61 -7.78
C LEU A 480 -5.02 -8.82 -8.71
N ASP A 481 -5.30 -7.53 -8.87
CA ASP A 481 -4.50 -6.63 -9.70
C ASP A 481 -3.47 -5.90 -8.84
N ALA A 482 -2.17 -6.06 -9.17
CA ALA A 482 -1.06 -5.41 -8.48
C ALA A 482 -1.19 -5.44 -6.93
N ALA A 483 -1.55 -6.59 -6.38
CA ALA A 483 -1.94 -6.75 -4.99
C ALA A 483 -0.81 -6.40 -4.02
N ASN A 484 -1.15 -5.64 -2.99
CA ASN A 484 -0.30 -5.45 -1.83
C ASN A 484 -0.18 -6.75 -1.01
N ALA A 485 0.91 -6.91 -0.28
CA ALA A 485 1.17 -8.14 0.48
C ALA A 485 0.03 -8.52 1.43
N TYR A 486 -0.67 -7.57 2.02
CA TYR A 486 -1.81 -7.82 2.92
C TYR A 486 -2.98 -8.55 2.27
N ALA A 487 -3.10 -8.47 0.94
CA ALA A 487 -4.21 -9.09 0.20
C ALA A 487 -3.88 -10.52 -0.29
N GLY A 488 -2.62 -10.91 -0.23
CA GLY A 488 -2.14 -12.22 -0.68
C GLY A 488 -1.91 -13.23 0.45
N VAL A 489 -2.15 -12.83 1.70
CA VAL A 489 -1.81 -13.61 2.89
C VAL A 489 -2.99 -13.81 3.82
#